data_03f70fa7622a854db7066d8537cb8270
#
_entry.id   03f70fa7622a854db7066d8537cb8270
#
_cell.length_a   1.000
_cell.length_b   1.000
_cell.length_c   1.000
_cell.angle_alpha   90.00
_cell.angle_beta   90.00
_cell.angle_gamma   90.00
#
_symmetry.space_group_name_H-M   'P 1'
#
loop_
_entity.id
_entity.type
_entity.pdbx_description
1 polymer ?
#
loop_
_entity_poly.entity_id
_entity_poly.type
_entity_poly.pdbx_seq_one_letter_code
_entity_poly.pdbx_strand_id
1 'polypeptide(L)'
;EISCSLVGSEMCIRDRSYRHKKHTDNIPMEDFDMKAKFYICNHCGNLVTTIHNAGVPLVCCGEKMKELVPNTVEASGEKHLPVAELSGSRLTVTVGAVEHPMADVHYIQWIFVETESGGQIRYLNPGQAPNAVFELGSEKPVAVYAYCNLHGLWMTKL
;
A
#
# COMPACT_ATOMS: atom_id res chain seq x y z
N GLU A 1 -35.99 -23.48 52.38
CA GLU A 1 -34.56 -23.68 52.04
C GLU A 1 -34.49 -24.14 50.59
N ILE A 2 -34.09 -23.26 49.69
CA ILE A 2 -33.93 -23.56 48.27
C ILE A 2 -32.45 -23.58 48.02
N SER A 3 -31.90 -24.79 47.85
CA SER A 3 -30.53 -25.03 47.45
C SER A 3 -30.39 -24.79 45.96
N CYS A 4 -29.72 -23.73 45.58
CA CYS A 4 -29.38 -23.43 44.18
C CYS A 4 -28.02 -24.07 43.87
N SER A 5 -28.02 -25.19 43.16
CA SER A 5 -26.81 -25.83 42.64
C SER A 5 -26.40 -25.16 41.34
N LEU A 6 -25.37 -24.33 41.40
CA LEU A 6 -24.69 -23.76 40.25
C LEU A 6 -23.77 -24.83 39.66
N VAL A 7 -24.18 -25.42 38.54
CA VAL A 7 -23.29 -26.20 37.70
C VAL A 7 -22.51 -25.20 36.83
N GLY A 8 -21.30 -24.91 37.26
CA GLY A 8 -20.33 -24.14 36.46
C GLY A 8 -19.83 -24.98 35.31
N SER A 9 -20.17 -24.61 34.07
CA SER A 9 -19.45 -25.10 32.91
C SER A 9 -18.11 -24.38 32.83
N GLU A 10 -17.07 -25.04 33.35
CA GLU A 10 -15.70 -24.62 33.10
C GLU A 10 -15.39 -24.80 31.62
N MET A 11 -15.45 -23.69 30.92
CA MET A 11 -14.93 -23.61 29.58
C MET A 11 -13.39 -23.66 29.67
N CYS A 12 -12.85 -24.86 29.45
CA CYS A 12 -11.41 -25.06 29.36
C CYS A 12 -10.84 -24.17 28.25
N ILE A 13 -10.33 -23.01 28.61
CA ILE A 13 -9.41 -22.25 27.80
C ILE A 13 -8.14 -23.10 27.79
N ARG A 14 -7.95 -23.86 26.71
CA ARG A 14 -6.65 -24.49 26.44
C ARG A 14 -5.64 -23.37 26.31
N ASP A 15 -4.85 -23.23 27.37
CA ASP A 15 -3.66 -22.43 27.40
C ASP A 15 -2.72 -22.94 26.29
N ARG A 16 -2.89 -22.32 25.11
CA ARG A 16 -1.90 -22.42 24.06
C ARG A 16 -0.72 -21.59 24.54
N SER A 17 0.18 -22.22 25.27
CA SER A 17 1.50 -21.67 25.52
C SER A 17 2.13 -21.29 24.19
N TYR A 18 1.92 -20.04 23.80
CA TYR A 18 2.66 -19.40 22.71
C TYR A 18 4.11 -19.35 23.21
N ARG A 19 4.86 -20.40 22.90
CA ARG A 19 6.31 -20.33 23.02
C ARG A 19 6.76 -19.21 22.10
N HIS A 20 6.95 -18.03 22.66
CA HIS A 20 7.81 -17.03 22.06
C HIS A 20 9.19 -17.68 21.89
N LYS A 21 9.43 -18.26 20.74
CA LYS A 21 10.79 -18.42 20.26
C LYS A 21 11.31 -16.99 20.12
N LYS A 22 12.17 -16.59 21.05
CA LYS A 22 13.03 -15.43 20.86
C LYS A 22 13.94 -15.78 19.68
N HIS A 23 13.48 -15.56 18.47
CA HIS A 23 14.34 -15.39 17.32
C HIS A 23 14.98 -14.00 17.48
N THR A 24 16.02 -13.94 18.30
CA THR A 24 17.03 -12.89 18.25
C THR A 24 18.07 -13.31 17.21
N ASP A 25 17.60 -13.67 16.02
CA ASP A 25 18.50 -13.73 14.89
C ASP A 25 18.57 -12.27 14.40
N ASN A 26 19.76 -11.69 14.54
CA ASN A 26 20.15 -10.46 13.85
C ASN A 26 19.96 -10.73 12.35
N ILE A 27 18.77 -10.48 11.84
CA ILE A 27 18.54 -10.31 10.41
C ILE A 27 19.31 -9.04 10.06
N PRO A 28 20.34 -9.12 9.20
CA PRO A 28 21.01 -7.91 8.75
C PRO A 28 19.97 -6.97 8.19
N MET A 29 19.98 -5.71 8.61
CA MET A 29 19.05 -4.65 8.16
C MET A 29 19.12 -4.38 6.64
N GLU A 30 19.95 -5.13 5.92
CA GLU A 30 20.25 -4.95 4.49
C GLU A 30 19.26 -5.66 3.56
N ASP A 31 18.38 -6.53 4.08
CA ASP A 31 17.42 -7.33 3.29
C ASP A 31 15.94 -7.06 3.61
N PHE A 32 15.63 -5.98 4.30
CA PHE A 32 14.28 -5.49 4.32
C PHE A 32 13.97 -4.87 2.95
N ASP A 33 13.50 -5.71 2.03
CA ASP A 33 12.91 -5.27 0.77
C ASP A 33 11.61 -4.50 1.10
N MET A 34 11.78 -3.26 1.60
CA MET A 34 10.69 -2.34 2.00
C MET A 34 10.03 -1.72 0.78
N LYS A 35 10.00 -2.42 -0.33
CA LYS A 35 9.23 -1.99 -1.49
C LYS A 35 7.75 -2.14 -1.17
N ALA A 36 7.05 -1.01 -1.21
CA ALA A 36 5.61 -0.99 -1.07
C ALA A 36 4.98 -1.94 -2.10
N LYS A 37 4.18 -2.91 -1.60
CA LYS A 37 3.44 -3.85 -2.44
C LYS A 37 1.96 -3.54 -2.36
N PHE A 38 1.33 -3.52 -3.51
CA PHE A 38 -0.09 -3.25 -3.64
C PHE A 38 -0.80 -4.45 -4.24
N TYR A 39 -1.98 -4.76 -3.72
CA TYR A 39 -2.78 -5.91 -4.14
C TYR A 39 -4.21 -5.48 -4.41
N ILE A 40 -4.82 -6.06 -5.43
CA ILE A 40 -6.21 -5.80 -5.80
C ILE A 40 -7.03 -7.08 -5.80
N CYS A 41 -8.25 -6.99 -5.30
CA CYS A 41 -9.25 -8.05 -5.46
C CYS A 41 -9.95 -7.86 -6.81
N ASN A 42 -9.84 -8.83 -7.71
CA ASN A 42 -10.49 -8.75 -9.02
C ASN A 42 -12.02 -8.82 -8.96
N HIS A 43 -12.59 -9.29 -7.82
CA HIS A 43 -14.03 -9.41 -7.66
C HIS A 43 -14.68 -8.11 -7.14
N CYS A 44 -14.17 -7.53 -6.05
CA CYS A 44 -14.78 -6.36 -5.43
C CYS A 44 -14.00 -5.05 -5.59
N GLY A 45 -12.79 -5.09 -6.18
CA GLY A 45 -11.95 -3.92 -6.38
C GLY A 45 -11.21 -3.42 -5.13
N ASN A 46 -11.30 -4.14 -3.99
CA ASN A 46 -10.50 -3.76 -2.81
C ASN A 46 -9.02 -3.70 -3.17
N LEU A 47 -8.40 -2.56 -2.88
CA LEU A 47 -6.97 -2.33 -3.07
C LEU A 47 -6.33 -2.17 -1.69
N VAL A 48 -5.27 -2.93 -1.43
CA VAL A 48 -4.57 -2.95 -0.14
C VAL A 48 -3.06 -2.87 -0.33
N THR A 49 -2.37 -2.33 0.65
CA THR A 49 -0.92 -2.44 0.81
C THR A 49 -0.60 -3.15 2.10
N THR A 50 0.54 -3.82 2.17
CA THR A 50 1.00 -4.50 3.38
C THR A 50 2.06 -3.66 4.07
N ILE A 51 1.93 -3.46 5.38
CA ILE A 51 2.98 -2.87 6.22
C ILE A 51 4.11 -3.88 6.40
N HIS A 52 3.73 -5.15 6.54
CA HIS A 52 4.66 -6.29 6.63
C HIS A 52 4.12 -7.42 5.77
N ASN A 53 4.94 -7.94 4.87
CA ASN A 53 4.58 -9.06 4.02
C ASN A 53 5.22 -10.35 4.55
N ALA A 54 4.40 -11.21 5.17
CA ALA A 54 4.82 -12.50 5.69
C ALA A 54 4.98 -13.60 4.62
N GLY A 55 4.86 -13.25 3.33
CA GLY A 55 4.99 -14.20 2.22
C GLY A 55 3.76 -15.10 2.01
N VAL A 56 2.66 -14.88 2.74
CA VAL A 56 1.40 -15.61 2.56
C VAL A 56 0.46 -14.84 1.63
N PRO A 57 -0.29 -15.54 0.75
CA PRO A 57 -1.25 -14.88 -0.12
C PRO A 57 -2.34 -14.15 0.67
N LEU A 58 -2.63 -12.92 0.27
CA LEU A 58 -3.83 -12.20 0.72
C LEU A 58 -5.05 -12.77 0.01
N VAL A 59 -6.14 -12.97 0.73
CA VAL A 59 -7.40 -13.50 0.21
C VAL A 59 -8.51 -12.49 0.43
N CYS A 60 -9.29 -12.20 -0.62
CA CYS A 60 -10.48 -11.38 -0.58
C CYS A 60 -11.56 -12.01 -1.47
N CYS A 61 -12.82 -11.99 -1.05
CA CYS A 61 -13.94 -12.61 -1.78
C CYS A 61 -13.72 -14.10 -2.15
N GLY A 62 -12.98 -14.84 -1.31
CA GLY A 62 -12.69 -16.26 -1.54
C GLY A 62 -11.54 -16.56 -2.51
N GLU A 63 -10.92 -15.55 -3.09
CA GLU A 63 -9.83 -15.69 -4.06
C GLU A 63 -8.56 -14.95 -3.59
N LYS A 64 -7.42 -15.41 -4.11
CA LYS A 64 -6.14 -14.71 -3.89
C LYS A 64 -6.17 -13.35 -4.57
N MET A 65 -5.79 -12.32 -3.83
CA MET A 65 -5.61 -10.98 -4.39
C MET A 65 -4.43 -10.98 -5.37
N LYS A 66 -4.59 -10.21 -6.44
CA LYS A 66 -3.55 -10.02 -7.45
C LYS A 66 -2.58 -8.93 -7.00
N GLU A 67 -1.28 -9.22 -7.02
CA GLU A 67 -0.24 -8.19 -6.86
C GLU A 67 -0.24 -7.25 -8.06
N LEU A 68 -0.21 -5.96 -7.80
CA LEU A 68 -0.08 -4.93 -8.82
C LEU A 68 1.40 -4.70 -9.10
N VAL A 69 1.85 -5.10 -10.27
CA VAL A 69 3.22 -4.83 -10.73
C VAL A 69 3.22 -3.50 -11.50
N PRO A 70 4.00 -2.49 -11.05
CA PRO A 70 4.02 -1.19 -11.71
C PRO A 70 4.51 -1.28 -13.17
N ASN A 71 4.04 -0.36 -14.00
CA ASN A 71 4.51 -0.15 -15.38
C ASN A 71 4.33 -1.38 -16.31
N THR A 72 3.35 -2.25 -16.03
CA THR A 72 3.13 -3.48 -16.82
C THR A 72 1.96 -3.40 -17.78
N VAL A 73 1.17 -2.33 -17.71
CA VAL A 73 0.02 -2.11 -18.60
C VAL A 73 0.48 -1.36 -19.85
N GLU A 74 0.05 -1.83 -21.04
CA GLU A 74 0.27 -1.12 -22.29
C GLU A 74 -0.61 0.13 -22.37
N ALA A 75 -0.06 1.25 -21.90
CA ALA A 75 -0.66 2.57 -21.99
C ALA A 75 0.46 3.60 -22.19
N SER A 76 0.08 4.85 -22.54
CA SER A 76 1.06 5.92 -22.72
C SER A 76 1.79 6.23 -21.41
N GLY A 77 3.05 5.81 -21.30
CA GLY A 77 3.91 6.07 -20.13
C GLY A 77 4.05 7.56 -19.87
N GLU A 78 4.11 8.39 -20.91
CA GLU A 78 4.22 9.85 -20.82
C GLU A 78 3.06 10.50 -20.06
N LYS A 79 1.87 9.85 -20.00
CA LYS A 79 0.69 10.34 -19.26
C LYS A 79 0.54 9.72 -17.88
N HIS A 80 1.26 8.64 -17.57
CA HIS A 80 1.02 7.86 -16.36
C HIS A 80 2.21 7.84 -15.40
N LEU A 81 3.45 7.94 -15.92
CA LEU A 81 4.64 7.90 -15.07
C LEU A 81 4.66 9.13 -14.15
N PRO A 82 4.75 8.95 -12.83
CA PRO A 82 4.90 10.07 -11.91
C PRO A 82 6.22 10.81 -12.16
N VAL A 83 6.16 12.12 -12.21
CA VAL A 83 7.30 13.02 -12.23
C VAL A 83 7.39 13.68 -10.86
N ALA A 84 8.56 13.60 -10.24
CA ALA A 84 8.77 14.09 -8.88
C ALA A 84 9.86 15.17 -8.86
N GLU A 85 9.59 16.26 -8.17
CA GLU A 85 10.51 17.38 -7.98
C GLU A 85 10.70 17.62 -6.47
N LEU A 86 11.92 17.42 -5.98
CA LEU A 86 12.30 17.63 -4.59
C LEU A 86 12.91 19.01 -4.40
N SER A 87 12.32 19.81 -3.52
CA SER A 87 12.84 21.12 -3.12
C SER A 87 12.91 21.19 -1.59
N GLY A 88 14.12 21.05 -1.05
CA GLY A 88 14.31 20.91 0.39
C GLY A 88 13.62 19.66 0.92
N SER A 89 12.67 19.82 1.85
CA SER A 89 11.86 18.73 2.41
C SER A 89 10.54 18.52 1.66
N ARG A 90 10.27 19.33 0.65
CA ARG A 90 9.01 19.32 -0.09
C ARG A 90 9.17 18.56 -1.40
N LEU A 91 8.41 17.49 -1.55
CA LEU A 91 8.31 16.71 -2.79
C LEU A 91 7.00 17.04 -3.50
N THR A 92 7.10 17.60 -4.71
CA THR A 92 5.96 17.80 -5.60
C THR A 92 5.93 16.67 -6.61
N VAL A 93 4.79 16.01 -6.74
CA VAL A 93 4.58 14.91 -7.69
C VAL A 93 3.48 15.28 -8.65
N THR A 94 3.75 15.18 -9.94
CA THR A 94 2.76 15.32 -11.03
C THR A 94 2.68 14.02 -11.81
N VAL A 95 1.49 13.54 -12.12
CA VAL A 95 1.32 12.33 -12.89
C VAL A 95 1.28 12.65 -14.38
N GLY A 96 2.28 12.13 -15.08
CA GLY A 96 2.51 12.34 -16.50
C GLY A 96 3.33 13.59 -16.82
N ALA A 97 4.26 13.46 -17.77
CA ALA A 97 4.92 14.60 -18.42
C ALA A 97 3.91 15.36 -19.29
N VAL A 98 2.91 14.65 -19.81
CA VAL A 98 1.70 15.20 -20.39
C VAL A 98 0.57 14.93 -19.40
N GLU A 99 -0.16 15.96 -19.00
CA GLU A 99 -1.16 15.89 -17.95
C GLU A 99 -2.16 14.74 -18.16
N HIS A 100 -2.31 13.90 -17.12
CA HIS A 100 -3.25 12.79 -17.13
C HIS A 100 -4.69 13.33 -17.03
N PRO A 101 -5.65 12.77 -17.78
CA PRO A 101 -7.06 13.15 -17.65
C PRO A 101 -7.58 12.84 -16.23
N MET A 102 -8.47 13.69 -15.73
CA MET A 102 -9.08 13.56 -14.41
C MET A 102 -10.61 13.64 -14.50
N ALA A 103 -11.18 12.82 -15.40
CA ALA A 103 -12.63 12.68 -15.56
C ALA A 103 -13.19 11.57 -14.67
N ASP A 104 -14.49 11.59 -14.35
CA ASP A 104 -15.16 10.61 -13.48
C ASP A 104 -14.89 9.16 -13.87
N VAL A 105 -14.78 8.88 -15.16
CA VAL A 105 -14.55 7.52 -15.69
C VAL A 105 -13.07 7.18 -15.84
N HIS A 106 -12.15 8.18 -15.81
CA HIS A 106 -10.73 8.01 -16.03
C HIS A 106 -9.91 9.03 -15.25
N TYR A 107 -9.31 8.63 -14.13
CA TYR A 107 -8.55 9.52 -13.27
C TYR A 107 -7.51 8.77 -12.44
N ILE A 108 -6.54 9.51 -11.90
CA ILE A 108 -5.61 9.04 -10.89
C ILE A 108 -6.32 9.06 -9.54
N GLN A 109 -6.45 7.89 -8.92
CA GLN A 109 -7.14 7.75 -7.63
C GLN A 109 -6.27 8.15 -6.45
N TRP A 110 -4.97 7.89 -6.54
CA TRP A 110 -4.02 8.23 -5.48
C TRP A 110 -2.60 8.29 -5.99
N ILE A 111 -1.77 9.02 -5.23
CA ILE A 111 -0.32 9.07 -5.35
C ILE A 111 0.27 8.62 -4.02
N PHE A 112 1.28 7.76 -4.05
CA PHE A 112 2.00 7.27 -2.88
C PHE A 112 3.48 7.54 -3.05
N VAL A 113 4.11 8.10 -2.01
CA VAL A 113 5.56 8.30 -1.91
C VAL A 113 6.10 7.28 -0.93
N GLU A 114 7.04 6.46 -1.38
CA GLU A 114 7.82 5.56 -0.54
C GLU A 114 9.08 6.28 -0.09
N THR A 115 9.37 6.23 1.20
CA THR A 115 10.60 6.74 1.82
C THR A 115 11.41 5.60 2.42
N GLU A 116 12.65 5.86 2.85
CA GLU A 116 13.49 4.86 3.52
C GLU A 116 12.82 4.28 4.80
N SER A 117 11.96 5.05 5.47
CA SER A 117 11.34 4.68 6.75
C SER A 117 9.86 4.40 6.69
N GLY A 118 9.22 4.57 5.53
CA GLY A 118 7.77 4.37 5.40
C GLY A 118 7.20 4.94 4.11
N GLY A 119 6.06 5.62 4.20
CA GLY A 119 5.45 6.25 3.04
C GLY A 119 4.25 7.13 3.37
N GLN A 120 3.87 7.95 2.42
CA GLN A 120 2.74 8.86 2.51
C GLN A 120 1.83 8.69 1.30
N ILE A 121 0.50 8.76 1.52
CA ILE A 121 -0.49 8.67 0.46
C ILE A 121 -1.32 9.95 0.36
N ARG A 122 -1.70 10.32 -0.86
CA ARG A 122 -2.69 11.36 -1.15
C ARG A 122 -3.72 10.80 -2.11
N TYR A 123 -4.99 10.92 -1.72
CA TYR A 123 -6.11 10.56 -2.57
C TYR A 123 -6.48 11.72 -3.46
N LEU A 124 -6.87 11.44 -4.69
CA LEU A 124 -7.32 12.41 -5.68
C LEU A 124 -8.74 12.07 -6.12
N ASN A 125 -9.48 13.10 -6.51
CA ASN A 125 -10.84 12.98 -7.04
C ASN A 125 -10.88 13.47 -8.49
N PRO A 126 -11.87 13.04 -9.27
CA PRO A 126 -12.13 13.62 -10.58
C PRO A 126 -12.24 15.14 -10.52
N GLY A 127 -11.75 15.82 -11.55
CA GLY A 127 -11.72 17.29 -11.63
C GLY A 127 -10.60 17.97 -10.86
N GLN A 128 -9.84 17.24 -10.03
CA GLN A 128 -8.61 17.75 -9.41
C GLN A 128 -7.44 17.62 -10.38
N ALA A 129 -6.41 18.46 -10.21
CA ALA A 129 -5.17 18.26 -10.95
C ALA A 129 -4.48 16.95 -10.54
N PRO A 130 -3.84 16.20 -11.47
CA PRO A 130 -3.16 14.92 -11.17
C PRO A 130 -1.81 15.15 -10.48
N ASN A 131 -1.81 15.90 -9.40
CA ASN A 131 -0.61 16.20 -8.64
C ASN A 131 -0.85 16.16 -7.13
N ALA A 132 0.23 16.01 -6.37
CA ALA A 132 0.22 16.07 -4.92
C ALA A 132 1.53 16.62 -4.38
N VAL A 133 1.45 17.20 -3.19
CA VAL A 133 2.62 17.70 -2.45
C VAL A 133 2.76 16.91 -1.15
N PHE A 134 4.00 16.52 -0.85
CA PHE A 134 4.38 15.77 0.33
C PHE A 134 5.45 16.53 1.10
N GLU A 135 5.26 16.66 2.39
CA GLU A 135 6.29 17.21 3.30
C GLU A 135 7.03 16.02 3.93
N LEU A 136 8.28 15.85 3.53
CA LEU A 136 9.07 14.68 3.93
C LEU A 136 9.91 14.91 5.19
N GLY A 137 10.08 16.17 5.61
CA GLY A 137 10.98 16.51 6.72
C GLY A 137 12.42 16.10 6.39
N SER A 138 12.98 15.16 7.16
CA SER A 138 14.32 14.59 6.93
C SER A 138 14.31 13.26 6.20
N GLU A 139 13.14 12.73 5.84
CA GLU A 139 13.03 11.44 5.15
C GLU A 139 13.47 11.54 3.69
N LYS A 140 14.12 10.49 3.22
CA LYS A 140 14.54 10.41 1.82
C LYS A 140 13.51 9.63 1.03
N PRO A 141 12.97 10.21 -0.06
CA PRO A 141 12.08 9.49 -0.95
C PRO A 141 12.87 8.46 -1.76
N VAL A 142 12.28 7.30 -1.98
CA VAL A 142 12.85 6.15 -2.72
C VAL A 142 12.13 5.94 -4.03
N ALA A 143 10.79 6.03 -4.01
CA ALA A 143 9.96 5.84 -5.18
C ALA A 143 8.63 6.58 -5.04
N VAL A 144 8.03 6.87 -6.18
CA VAL A 144 6.69 7.44 -6.27
C VAL A 144 5.81 6.53 -7.10
N TYR A 145 4.62 6.27 -6.58
CA TYR A 145 3.60 5.46 -7.25
C TYR A 145 2.37 6.29 -7.52
N ALA A 146 1.72 6.01 -8.65
CA ALA A 146 0.41 6.56 -9.00
C ALA A 146 -0.51 5.45 -9.49
N TYR A 147 -1.78 5.49 -9.11
CA TYR A 147 -2.75 4.50 -9.52
C TYR A 147 -3.87 5.13 -10.35
N CYS A 148 -3.95 4.70 -11.60
CA CYS A 148 -5.03 5.04 -12.52
C CYS A 148 -6.13 3.98 -12.43
N ASN A 149 -7.39 4.39 -12.32
CA ASN A 149 -8.53 3.46 -12.24
C ASN A 149 -8.68 2.54 -13.46
N LEU A 150 -8.19 2.96 -14.64
CA LEU A 150 -8.24 2.16 -15.88
C LEU A 150 -6.91 1.45 -16.19
N HIS A 151 -5.77 2.11 -15.92
CA HIS A 151 -4.45 1.64 -16.39
C HIS A 151 -3.56 1.15 -15.25
N GLY A 152 -4.12 0.97 -14.03
CA GLY A 152 -3.43 0.34 -12.92
C GLY A 152 -2.29 1.17 -12.33
N LEU A 153 -1.25 0.47 -11.85
CA LEU A 153 -0.17 1.03 -11.05
C LEU A 153 1.03 1.45 -11.91
N TRP A 154 1.52 2.66 -11.65
CA TRP A 154 2.70 3.25 -12.28
C TRP A 154 3.70 3.70 -11.21
N MET A 155 4.99 3.67 -11.53
CA MET A 155 6.05 3.97 -10.56
C MET A 155 7.26 4.58 -11.23
N THR A 156 7.87 5.56 -10.54
CA THR A 156 9.17 6.13 -10.83
C THR A 156 10.07 6.01 -9.61
N LYS A 157 11.29 5.52 -9.78
CA LYS A 157 12.33 5.53 -8.74
C LYS A 157 12.97 6.91 -8.65
N LEU A 158 13.38 7.30 -7.45
CA LEU A 158 14.00 8.58 -7.14
C LEU A 158 15.48 8.41 -6.75
#